data_6ee0302c706dc229cd727c205c6bee78
#
_entry.id   6ee0302c706dc229cd727c205c6bee78
#
_cell.length_a   1.000
_cell.length_b   1.000
_cell.length_c   1.000
_cell.angle_alpha   90.00
_cell.angle_beta   90.00
_cell.angle_gamma   90.00
#
_symmetry.space_group_name_H-M   'P 1'
#
loop_
_entity.id
_entity.type
_entity.pdbx_description
1 polymer ?
#
loop_
_entity_poly.entity_id
_entity_poly.type
_entity_poly.pdbx_seq_one_letter_code
_entity_poly.pdbx_strand_id
1 'polypeptide(L)'
;MKGIILAGGAGTRLYPLTMVTSKQLLPVYDKPMIYYPLSTLMLAGIKDILIISTPTDLPNFERLLGDGSQLGGNLKYKVQPSPDGLAQAFILGEEFIGNDPCAMILGDNIFYGGGLGEKLRRAVSNAESGRATVFGYYVNDPERFGIMELGENDQIISVEEKPAHPKSNYCITGLYFYPCGVSEKAKMVKPSARGELEITTLNDMYLKEELLNGVILGRGFAWLDTGTMDSLVEATTFVQMIEKRQGVKISAPEEIAYRNGWITKKKLLESAERYGKSPYGQHLRNVADGKFVY
;
A
#
# COMPACT_ATOMS: atom_id res chain seq x y z
N MET A 1 -4.98 -5.13 -14.27
CA MET A 1 -3.97 -4.44 -13.43
C MET A 1 -3.37 -5.39 -12.41
N LYS A 2 -2.08 -5.33 -12.16
CA LYS A 2 -1.34 -6.06 -11.14
C LYS A 2 -1.08 -5.18 -9.92
N GLY A 3 -0.85 -5.79 -8.75
CA GLY A 3 -0.45 -5.07 -7.53
C GLY A 3 0.87 -5.58 -6.98
N ILE A 4 1.67 -4.70 -6.40
CA ILE A 4 2.88 -5.04 -5.64
C ILE A 4 2.74 -4.49 -4.23
N ILE A 5 3.02 -5.31 -3.23
CA ILE A 5 3.27 -4.87 -1.86
C ILE A 5 4.77 -5.00 -1.61
N LEU A 6 5.45 -3.88 -1.43
CA LEU A 6 6.86 -3.89 -1.07
C LEU A 6 7.00 -3.94 0.46
N ALA A 7 7.33 -5.12 0.95
CA ALA A 7 7.46 -5.43 2.37
C ALA A 7 8.91 -5.81 2.74
N GLY A 8 9.87 -5.18 2.07
CA GLY A 8 11.31 -5.34 2.32
C GLY A 8 11.85 -4.36 3.37
N GLY A 9 13.16 -4.42 3.55
CA GLY A 9 13.90 -3.56 4.47
C GLY A 9 14.07 -4.14 5.89
N ALA A 10 15.20 -3.82 6.51
CA ALA A 10 15.59 -4.38 7.81
C ALA A 10 14.83 -3.84 9.02
N GLY A 11 14.02 -2.78 8.85
CA GLY A 11 13.22 -2.19 9.94
C GLY A 11 14.02 -1.70 11.15
N THR A 12 15.29 -1.32 10.98
CA THR A 12 16.23 -1.00 12.08
C THR A 12 15.73 0.11 13.01
N ARG A 13 14.94 1.03 12.51
CA ARG A 13 14.33 2.10 13.33
C ARG A 13 13.32 1.56 14.36
N LEU A 14 12.90 0.31 14.23
CA LEU A 14 11.98 -0.37 15.15
C LEU A 14 12.69 -1.44 16.00
N TYR A 15 14.03 -1.46 16.04
CA TYR A 15 14.72 -2.35 16.97
C TYR A 15 14.39 -2.00 18.42
N PRO A 16 14.20 -3.01 19.31
CA PRO A 16 14.39 -4.46 19.09
C PRO A 16 13.19 -5.22 18.50
N LEU A 17 12.04 -4.60 18.23
CA LEU A 17 10.81 -5.29 17.77
C LEU A 17 11.02 -6.08 16.47
N THR A 18 11.86 -5.56 15.58
CA THR A 18 12.10 -6.14 14.24
C THR A 18 13.39 -6.99 14.14
N MET A 19 13.99 -7.36 15.28
CA MET A 19 15.19 -8.21 15.27
C MET A 19 14.92 -9.63 14.80
N VAL A 20 13.69 -10.13 14.94
CA VAL A 20 13.29 -11.50 14.63
C VAL A 20 12.06 -11.60 13.73
N THR A 21 11.57 -10.48 13.23
CA THR A 21 10.39 -10.43 12.37
C THR A 21 10.37 -9.19 11.50
N SER A 22 9.75 -9.28 10.34
CA SER A 22 9.50 -8.13 9.48
C SER A 22 8.61 -7.09 10.19
N LYS A 23 8.89 -5.80 9.96
CA LYS A 23 8.04 -4.70 10.41
C LYS A 23 6.57 -4.89 10.02
N GLN A 24 6.32 -5.34 8.80
CA GLN A 24 4.98 -5.51 8.25
C GLN A 24 4.20 -6.69 8.86
N LEU A 25 4.84 -7.50 9.69
CA LEU A 25 4.21 -8.55 10.50
C LEU A 25 3.90 -8.10 11.92
N LEU A 26 4.40 -6.95 12.36
CA LEU A 26 4.04 -6.37 13.65
C LEU A 26 2.55 -6.04 13.68
N PRO A 27 1.90 -6.16 14.85
CA PRO A 27 0.50 -5.84 15.00
C PRO A 27 0.29 -4.31 14.92
N VAL A 28 -0.75 -3.90 14.19
CA VAL A 28 -1.34 -2.58 14.29
C VAL A 28 -2.76 -2.80 14.79
N TYR A 29 -2.97 -2.58 16.09
CA TYR A 29 -4.15 -2.87 16.86
C TYR A 29 -4.54 -4.36 16.85
N ASP A 30 -5.38 -4.83 15.93
CA ASP A 30 -6.01 -6.14 15.98
C ASP A 30 -5.58 -7.12 14.88
N LYS A 31 -4.68 -6.67 13.99
CA LYS A 31 -4.19 -7.47 12.86
C LYS A 31 -2.76 -7.10 12.46
N PRO A 32 -2.04 -7.99 11.74
CA PRO A 32 -0.73 -7.67 11.19
C PRO A 32 -0.78 -6.49 10.23
N MET A 33 0.25 -5.65 10.26
CA MET A 33 0.35 -4.44 9.45
C MET A 33 0.11 -4.69 7.95
N ILE A 34 0.59 -5.81 7.40
CA ILE A 34 0.45 -6.17 5.97
C ILE A 34 -1.01 -6.25 5.50
N TYR A 35 -1.99 -6.44 6.40
CA TYR A 35 -3.41 -6.48 6.05
C TYR A 35 -3.92 -5.13 5.52
N TYR A 36 -3.33 -4.02 5.96
CA TYR A 36 -3.73 -2.67 5.53
C TYR A 36 -3.36 -2.38 4.07
N PRO A 37 -2.10 -2.51 3.65
CA PRO A 37 -1.75 -2.34 2.24
C PRO A 37 -2.42 -3.38 1.33
N LEU A 38 -2.56 -4.65 1.77
CA LEU A 38 -3.30 -5.65 1.04
C LEU A 38 -4.74 -5.20 0.78
N SER A 39 -5.44 -4.75 1.83
CA SER A 39 -6.80 -4.22 1.73
C SER A 39 -6.90 -3.01 0.81
N THR A 40 -5.92 -2.12 0.82
CA THR A 40 -5.89 -0.94 -0.05
C THR A 40 -5.85 -1.34 -1.52
N LEU A 41 -5.01 -2.29 -1.91
CA LEU A 41 -5.00 -2.83 -3.28
C LEU A 41 -6.30 -3.56 -3.63
N MET A 42 -6.88 -4.31 -2.70
CA MET A 42 -8.16 -4.99 -2.90
C MET A 42 -9.33 -4.01 -3.07
N LEU A 43 -9.33 -2.87 -2.35
CA LEU A 43 -10.29 -1.77 -2.53
C LEU A 43 -10.18 -1.12 -3.91
N ALA A 44 -8.98 -1.10 -4.50
CA ALA A 44 -8.76 -0.67 -5.87
C ALA A 44 -9.27 -1.70 -6.92
N GLY A 45 -9.74 -2.88 -6.48
CA GLY A 45 -10.19 -3.95 -7.37
C GLY A 45 -9.08 -4.89 -7.85
N ILE A 46 -7.89 -4.82 -7.27
CA ILE A 46 -6.72 -5.61 -7.69
C ILE A 46 -6.72 -6.96 -6.99
N LYS A 47 -6.72 -8.05 -7.78
CA LYS A 47 -6.75 -9.45 -7.30
C LYS A 47 -5.41 -10.15 -7.37
N ASP A 48 -4.60 -9.82 -8.37
CA ASP A 48 -3.28 -10.40 -8.59
C ASP A 48 -2.25 -9.52 -7.91
N ILE A 49 -1.66 -10.01 -6.81
CA ILE A 49 -0.76 -9.22 -5.97
C ILE A 49 0.53 -9.97 -5.73
N LEU A 50 1.66 -9.30 -5.96
CA LEU A 50 3.00 -9.78 -5.65
C LEU A 50 3.48 -9.15 -4.34
N ILE A 51 3.87 -9.98 -3.39
CA ILE A 51 4.50 -9.56 -2.14
C ILE A 51 6.02 -9.72 -2.30
N ILE A 52 6.74 -8.61 -2.19
CA ILE A 52 8.20 -8.59 -2.28
C ILE A 52 8.75 -8.35 -0.89
N SER A 53 9.61 -9.27 -0.40
CA SER A 53 10.18 -9.17 0.94
C SER A 53 11.59 -9.75 1.00
N THR A 54 12.24 -9.62 2.17
CA THR A 54 13.56 -10.17 2.42
C THR A 54 13.56 -11.71 2.35
N PRO A 55 14.70 -12.36 2.09
CA PRO A 55 14.78 -13.84 2.11
C PRO A 55 14.33 -14.44 3.43
N THR A 56 14.61 -13.76 4.54
CA THR A 56 14.30 -14.23 5.90
C THR A 56 12.81 -14.14 6.22
N ASP A 57 12.16 -13.08 5.77
CA ASP A 57 10.77 -12.78 6.17
C ASP A 57 9.73 -13.34 5.20
N LEU A 58 10.08 -13.53 3.93
CA LEU A 58 9.15 -13.99 2.89
C LEU A 58 8.36 -15.24 3.26
N PRO A 59 8.97 -16.30 3.86
CA PRO A 59 8.23 -17.49 4.28
C PRO A 59 7.15 -17.22 5.32
N ASN A 60 7.31 -16.18 6.14
CA ASN A 60 6.32 -15.80 7.13
C ASN A 60 5.09 -15.14 6.48
N PHE A 61 5.29 -14.34 5.42
CA PHE A 61 4.19 -13.80 4.63
C PHE A 61 3.43 -14.90 3.90
N GLU A 62 4.14 -15.86 3.29
CA GLU A 62 3.52 -17.02 2.62
C GLU A 62 2.67 -17.84 3.60
N ARG A 63 3.19 -18.10 4.79
CA ARG A 63 2.46 -18.83 5.84
C ARG A 63 1.23 -18.06 6.33
N LEU A 64 1.31 -16.72 6.46
CA LEU A 64 0.23 -15.88 6.93
C LEU A 64 -0.90 -15.75 5.91
N LEU A 65 -0.54 -15.46 4.66
CA LEU A 65 -1.46 -15.00 3.62
C LEU A 65 -1.83 -16.08 2.60
N GLY A 66 -1.08 -17.20 2.54
CA GLY A 66 -1.30 -18.29 1.59
C GLY A 66 -1.19 -17.83 0.13
N ASP A 67 -1.92 -18.51 -0.75
CA ASP A 67 -1.94 -18.23 -2.19
C ASP A 67 -3.01 -17.18 -2.61
N GLY A 68 -3.79 -16.67 -1.69
CA GLY A 68 -4.85 -15.69 -1.94
C GLY A 68 -6.20 -16.30 -2.34
N SER A 69 -6.31 -17.61 -2.53
CA SER A 69 -7.55 -18.29 -2.93
C SER A 69 -8.69 -18.08 -1.93
N GLN A 70 -8.36 -17.93 -0.64
CA GLN A 70 -9.32 -17.61 0.43
C GLN A 70 -9.93 -16.21 0.28
N LEU A 71 -9.28 -15.32 -0.47
CA LEU A 71 -9.73 -13.97 -0.78
C LEU A 71 -10.28 -13.84 -2.21
N GLY A 72 -10.32 -14.95 -2.95
CA GLY A 72 -10.73 -14.95 -4.36
C GLY A 72 -9.76 -14.19 -5.28
N GLY A 73 -8.50 -14.07 -4.86
CA GLY A 73 -7.40 -13.48 -5.58
C GLY A 73 -6.24 -14.45 -5.75
N ASN A 74 -5.10 -13.93 -6.19
CA ASN A 74 -3.88 -14.70 -6.41
C ASN A 74 -2.70 -13.92 -5.82
N LEU A 75 -2.11 -14.46 -4.77
CA LEU A 75 -0.94 -13.91 -4.11
C LEU A 75 0.32 -14.65 -4.57
N LYS A 76 1.31 -13.91 -5.02
CA LYS A 76 2.63 -14.41 -5.37
C LYS A 76 3.68 -13.76 -4.50
N TYR A 77 4.84 -14.35 -4.44
CA TYR A 77 5.92 -13.98 -3.53
C TYR A 77 7.25 -13.90 -4.27
N LYS A 78 8.04 -12.88 -3.97
CA LYS A 78 9.37 -12.68 -4.58
C LYS A 78 10.36 -12.19 -3.54
N VAL A 79 11.54 -12.76 -3.54
CA VAL A 79 12.65 -12.31 -2.70
C VAL A 79 13.21 -11.00 -3.23
N GLN A 80 13.40 -10.02 -2.34
CA GLN A 80 14.25 -8.84 -2.55
C GLN A 80 15.63 -9.16 -1.92
N PRO A 81 16.67 -9.38 -2.70
CA PRO A 81 17.97 -9.78 -2.17
C PRO A 81 18.68 -8.63 -1.43
N SER A 82 18.48 -7.39 -1.86
CA SER A 82 19.02 -6.17 -1.26
C SER A 82 18.03 -5.02 -1.42
N PRO A 83 17.95 -4.06 -0.47
CA PRO A 83 17.03 -2.93 -0.53
C PRO A 83 17.60 -1.78 -1.37
N ASP A 84 17.69 -1.96 -2.69
CA ASP A 84 18.33 -1.02 -3.62
C ASP A 84 17.42 0.13 -4.07
N GLY A 85 16.35 0.39 -3.34
CA GLY A 85 15.40 1.47 -3.61
C GLY A 85 14.01 0.98 -4.04
N LEU A 86 13.01 1.88 -4.02
CA LEU A 86 11.62 1.50 -4.25
C LEU A 86 11.35 1.12 -5.72
N ALA A 87 12.02 1.76 -6.68
CA ALA A 87 11.84 1.44 -8.10
C ALA A 87 12.32 0.03 -8.46
N GLN A 88 13.22 -0.58 -7.67
CA GLN A 88 13.65 -1.97 -7.84
C GLN A 88 12.47 -2.96 -7.83
N ALA A 89 11.39 -2.65 -7.09
CA ALA A 89 10.23 -3.53 -7.01
C ALA A 89 9.62 -3.85 -8.38
N PHE A 90 9.62 -2.89 -9.31
CA PHE A 90 9.10 -3.10 -10.68
C PHE A 90 10.05 -3.94 -11.53
N ILE A 91 11.36 -3.87 -11.28
CA ILE A 91 12.37 -4.71 -11.95
C ILE A 91 12.24 -6.15 -11.46
N LEU A 92 12.15 -6.36 -10.14
CA LEU A 92 11.96 -7.68 -9.54
C LEU A 92 10.61 -8.30 -9.94
N GLY A 93 9.59 -7.47 -10.09
CA GLY A 93 8.23 -7.87 -10.44
C GLY A 93 7.97 -7.98 -11.94
N GLU A 94 8.92 -7.75 -12.81
CA GLU A 94 8.74 -7.65 -14.28
C GLU A 94 7.96 -8.82 -14.87
N GLU A 95 8.38 -10.05 -14.59
CA GLU A 95 7.71 -11.26 -15.08
C GLU A 95 6.24 -11.36 -14.59
N PHE A 96 5.98 -10.93 -13.35
CA PHE A 96 4.62 -10.91 -12.78
C PHE A 96 3.76 -9.81 -13.39
N ILE A 97 4.33 -8.63 -13.60
CA ILE A 97 3.64 -7.46 -14.18
C ILE A 97 3.30 -7.74 -15.65
N GLY A 98 4.26 -8.24 -16.41
CA GLY A 98 4.12 -8.41 -17.86
C GLY A 98 3.75 -7.09 -18.55
N ASN A 99 2.72 -7.14 -19.37
CA ASN A 99 2.19 -5.97 -20.09
C ASN A 99 1.01 -5.28 -19.37
N ASP A 100 0.75 -5.62 -18.11
CA ASP A 100 -0.34 -5.00 -17.35
C ASP A 100 0.08 -3.66 -16.72
N PRO A 101 -0.85 -2.72 -16.50
CA PRO A 101 -0.66 -1.64 -15.55
C PRO A 101 -0.40 -2.21 -14.14
N CYS A 102 0.39 -1.48 -13.34
CA CYS A 102 0.80 -1.96 -12.02
C CYS A 102 0.60 -0.89 -10.94
N ALA A 103 -0.04 -1.27 -9.83
CA ALA A 103 -0.03 -0.49 -8.61
C ALA A 103 1.04 -1.01 -7.65
N MET A 104 1.72 -0.13 -6.94
CA MET A 104 2.61 -0.48 -5.83
C MET A 104 2.20 0.25 -4.57
N ILE A 105 2.21 -0.48 -3.46
CA ILE A 105 2.02 0.08 -2.11
C ILE A 105 3.16 -0.36 -1.20
N LEU A 106 3.61 0.56 -0.34
CA LEU A 106 4.57 0.22 0.69
C LEU A 106 3.88 -0.55 1.82
N GLY A 107 4.50 -1.63 2.27
CA GLY A 107 3.93 -2.57 3.22
C GLY A 107 3.68 -2.04 4.64
N ASP A 108 4.17 -0.83 4.92
CA ASP A 108 4.04 -0.12 6.19
C ASP A 108 3.13 1.12 6.11
N ASN A 109 2.41 1.29 5.01
CA ASN A 109 1.51 2.42 4.81
C ASN A 109 0.05 2.02 5.06
N ILE A 110 -0.63 2.82 5.85
CA ILE A 110 -2.05 2.65 6.18
C ILE A 110 -2.82 3.85 5.63
N PHE A 111 -3.87 3.57 4.88
CA PHE A 111 -4.77 4.58 4.32
C PHE A 111 -6.18 4.40 4.89
N TYR A 112 -6.79 5.50 5.32
CA TYR A 112 -8.17 5.52 5.79
C TYR A 112 -8.85 6.83 5.38
N GLY A 113 -10.10 6.75 4.97
CA GLY A 113 -10.91 7.94 4.66
C GLY A 113 -12.15 7.60 3.83
N GLY A 114 -13.19 8.40 4.01
CA GLY A 114 -14.39 8.30 3.19
C GLY A 114 -14.08 8.58 1.71
N GLY A 115 -14.58 7.73 0.81
CA GLY A 115 -14.32 7.87 -0.63
C GLY A 115 -12.95 7.37 -1.11
N LEU A 116 -12.14 6.73 -0.26
CA LEU A 116 -10.83 6.17 -0.66
C LEU A 116 -10.99 5.24 -1.87
N GLY A 117 -11.95 4.33 -1.85
CA GLY A 117 -12.19 3.38 -2.95
C GLY A 117 -12.47 4.07 -4.29
N GLU A 118 -13.15 5.22 -4.31
CA GLU A 118 -13.38 6.00 -5.53
C GLU A 118 -12.09 6.59 -6.09
N LYS A 119 -11.27 7.20 -5.20
CA LYS A 119 -9.95 7.74 -5.59
C LYS A 119 -9.03 6.63 -6.15
N LEU A 120 -9.05 5.44 -5.55
CA LEU A 120 -8.29 4.30 -6.02
C LEU A 120 -8.76 3.82 -7.39
N ARG A 121 -10.07 3.67 -7.63
CA ARG A 121 -10.62 3.30 -8.94
C ARG A 121 -10.29 4.32 -10.02
N ARG A 122 -10.28 5.63 -9.68
CA ARG A 122 -9.82 6.68 -10.61
C ARG A 122 -8.34 6.48 -10.97
N ALA A 123 -7.47 6.16 -10.00
CA ALA A 123 -6.07 5.88 -10.26
C ALA A 123 -5.86 4.63 -11.15
N VAL A 124 -6.68 3.59 -10.95
CA VAL A 124 -6.72 2.42 -11.86
C VAL A 124 -7.06 2.84 -13.28
N SER A 125 -8.14 3.61 -13.47
CA SER A 125 -8.57 4.09 -14.80
C SER A 125 -7.50 4.96 -15.47
N ASN A 126 -6.81 5.82 -14.71
CA ASN A 126 -5.69 6.61 -15.22
C ASN A 126 -4.56 5.69 -15.74
N ALA A 127 -4.17 4.68 -14.95
CA ALA A 127 -3.11 3.75 -15.33
C ALA A 127 -3.47 2.92 -16.58
N GLU A 128 -4.72 2.48 -16.69
CA GLU A 128 -5.25 1.82 -17.88
C GLU A 128 -5.29 2.73 -19.12
N SER A 129 -5.37 4.05 -18.89
CA SER A 129 -5.34 5.09 -19.94
C SER A 129 -3.92 5.60 -20.24
N GLY A 130 -2.87 4.96 -19.73
CA GLY A 130 -1.47 5.31 -20.01
C GLY A 130 -0.88 6.39 -19.11
N ARG A 131 -1.52 6.75 -17.98
CA ARG A 131 -1.08 7.82 -17.07
C ARG A 131 -0.76 7.28 -15.68
N ALA A 132 0.35 7.71 -15.11
CA ALA A 132 0.71 7.41 -13.72
C ALA A 132 -0.11 8.26 -12.74
N THR A 133 -0.30 7.74 -11.52
CA THR A 133 -0.96 8.48 -10.43
C THR A 133 -0.20 8.27 -9.12
N VAL A 134 0.07 9.37 -8.42
CA VAL A 134 0.61 9.43 -7.07
C VAL A 134 -0.36 10.12 -6.13
N PHE A 135 -0.27 9.83 -4.83
CA PHE A 135 -1.15 10.40 -3.81
C PHE A 135 -0.38 11.37 -2.93
N GLY A 136 -0.87 12.60 -2.83
CA GLY A 136 -0.30 13.65 -2.01
C GLY A 136 -0.99 13.77 -0.65
N TYR A 137 -0.19 13.98 0.40
CA TYR A 137 -0.68 14.21 1.75
C TYR A 137 0.11 15.34 2.41
N TYR A 138 -0.60 16.24 3.13
CA TYR A 138 0.04 17.35 3.82
C TYR A 138 0.72 16.85 5.11
N VAL A 139 2.01 17.20 5.27
CA VAL A 139 2.84 16.85 6.45
C VAL A 139 3.53 18.07 7.04
N ASN A 140 3.91 17.99 8.31
CA ASN A 140 4.62 19.08 9.00
C ASN A 140 6.16 18.93 8.92
N ASP A 141 6.65 17.76 8.50
CA ASP A 141 8.06 17.39 8.40
C ASP A 141 8.40 16.90 6.97
N PRO A 142 8.20 17.76 5.94
CA PRO A 142 8.28 17.36 4.54
C PRO A 142 9.67 16.87 4.10
N GLU A 143 10.74 17.28 4.75
CA GLU A 143 12.13 16.91 4.44
C GLU A 143 12.40 15.39 4.56
N ARG A 144 11.51 14.66 5.18
CA ARG A 144 11.63 13.19 5.34
C ARG A 144 11.15 12.39 4.13
N PHE A 145 10.41 13.01 3.22
CA PHE A 145 9.63 12.34 2.18
C PHE A 145 10.00 12.84 0.77
N GLY A 146 9.58 12.10 -0.24
CA GLY A 146 9.47 12.64 -1.59
C GLY A 146 8.36 13.71 -1.62
N ILE A 147 8.66 14.89 -2.12
CA ILE A 147 7.77 16.05 -2.11
C ILE A 147 7.27 16.34 -3.51
N MET A 148 5.98 16.70 -3.64
CA MET A 148 5.42 17.27 -4.84
C MET A 148 5.14 18.76 -4.67
N GLU A 149 5.56 19.57 -5.62
CA GLU A 149 5.18 20.96 -5.75
C GLU A 149 3.89 21.03 -6.60
N LEU A 150 2.88 21.73 -6.08
CA LEU A 150 1.60 21.89 -6.75
C LEU A 150 1.47 23.30 -7.34
N GLY A 151 0.99 23.39 -8.56
CA GLY A 151 0.65 24.62 -9.24
C GLY A 151 -0.84 24.96 -9.14
N GLU A 152 -1.27 25.82 -10.03
CA GLU A 152 -2.69 26.14 -10.18
C GLU A 152 -3.48 24.87 -10.55
N ASN A 153 -4.68 24.70 -9.96
CA ASN A 153 -5.54 23.53 -10.15
C ASN A 153 -4.95 22.19 -9.69
N ASP A 154 -4.09 22.22 -8.66
CA ASP A 154 -3.47 21.03 -8.05
C ASP A 154 -2.63 20.16 -9.01
N GLN A 155 -2.19 20.72 -10.14
CA GLN A 155 -1.26 20.02 -11.03
C GLN A 155 0.14 19.90 -10.40
N ILE A 156 0.82 18.79 -10.61
CA ILE A 156 2.19 18.60 -10.15
C ILE A 156 3.14 19.39 -11.07
N ILE A 157 3.95 20.29 -10.49
CA ILE A 157 4.96 21.07 -11.22
C ILE A 157 6.33 20.38 -11.12
N SER A 158 6.68 19.91 -9.92
CA SER A 158 7.95 19.24 -9.67
C SER A 158 7.82 18.17 -8.60
N VAL A 159 8.73 17.21 -8.61
CA VAL A 159 8.87 16.20 -7.55
C VAL A 159 10.34 16.14 -7.12
N GLU A 160 10.58 16.05 -5.82
CA GLU A 160 11.94 16.05 -5.26
C GLU A 160 12.05 15.07 -4.08
N GLU A 161 13.09 14.24 -4.08
CA GLU A 161 13.32 13.23 -3.03
C GLU A 161 14.03 13.85 -1.83
N LYS A 162 13.36 13.87 -0.68
CA LYS A 162 13.90 14.32 0.62
C LYS A 162 14.71 15.62 0.51
N PRO A 163 14.10 16.71 0.02
CA PRO A 163 14.81 17.96 -0.18
C PRO A 163 15.24 18.60 1.16
N ALA A 164 16.43 19.18 1.20
CA ALA A 164 16.88 19.93 2.37
C ALA A 164 16.05 21.22 2.61
N HIS A 165 15.47 21.76 1.53
CA HIS A 165 14.59 22.93 1.53
C HIS A 165 13.33 22.62 0.72
N PRO A 166 12.32 21.97 1.34
CA PRO A 166 11.10 21.56 0.65
C PRO A 166 10.34 22.75 0.06
N LYS A 167 9.90 22.64 -1.18
CA LYS A 167 9.11 23.66 -1.87
C LYS A 167 7.62 23.63 -1.47
N SER A 168 7.18 22.52 -0.87
CA SER A 168 5.81 22.36 -0.37
C SER A 168 5.77 21.40 0.81
N ASN A 169 4.64 21.37 1.51
CA ASN A 169 4.36 20.39 2.57
C ASN A 169 3.58 19.15 2.06
N TYR A 170 3.35 19.04 0.75
CA TYR A 170 2.69 17.87 0.20
C TYR A 170 3.71 16.78 -0.13
N CYS A 171 3.72 15.72 0.69
CA CYS A 171 4.53 14.55 0.41
C CYS A 171 3.81 13.58 -0.54
N ILE A 172 4.59 12.81 -1.30
CA ILE A 172 4.11 11.66 -2.06
C ILE A 172 4.04 10.48 -1.08
N THR A 173 2.84 9.93 -0.90
CA THR A 173 2.64 8.76 -0.04
C THR A 173 3.19 7.50 -0.69
N GLY A 174 3.26 6.40 0.09
CA GLY A 174 3.74 5.11 -0.42
C GLY A 174 2.71 4.33 -1.25
N LEU A 175 1.95 5.00 -2.11
CA LEU A 175 0.95 4.38 -3.00
C LEU A 175 1.06 4.96 -4.41
N TYR A 176 1.31 4.10 -5.38
CA TYR A 176 1.64 4.46 -6.75
C TYR A 176 0.85 3.62 -7.74
N PHE A 177 0.39 4.23 -8.82
CA PHE A 177 -0.25 3.55 -9.95
C PHE A 177 0.46 3.94 -11.23
N TYR A 178 0.89 2.95 -12.00
CA TYR A 178 1.63 3.17 -13.25
C TYR A 178 0.96 2.42 -14.40
N PRO A 179 1.03 2.98 -15.63
CA PRO A 179 0.59 2.29 -16.84
C PRO A 179 1.50 1.11 -17.17
N CYS A 180 1.14 0.36 -18.21
CA CYS A 180 2.00 -0.69 -18.76
C CYS A 180 3.40 -0.12 -19.13
N GLY A 181 4.43 -0.99 -19.09
CA GLY A 181 5.82 -0.59 -19.37
C GLY A 181 6.57 0.01 -18.18
N VAL A 182 6.00 0.02 -16.97
CA VAL A 182 6.67 0.57 -15.77
C VAL A 182 7.99 -0.14 -15.46
N SER A 183 8.09 -1.46 -15.71
CA SER A 183 9.33 -2.22 -15.45
C SER A 183 10.46 -1.75 -16.35
N GLU A 184 10.20 -1.50 -17.64
CA GLU A 184 11.19 -0.96 -18.58
C GLU A 184 11.64 0.44 -18.17
N LYS A 185 10.70 1.29 -17.76
CA LYS A 185 11.00 2.64 -17.31
C LYS A 185 11.81 2.61 -15.98
N ALA A 186 11.49 1.69 -15.07
CA ALA A 186 12.24 1.50 -13.82
C ALA A 186 13.70 1.07 -14.06
N LYS A 187 14.00 0.27 -15.09
CA LYS A 187 15.37 -0.10 -15.49
C LYS A 187 16.20 1.10 -15.94
N MET A 188 15.59 2.19 -16.38
CA MET A 188 16.28 3.42 -16.78
C MET A 188 16.62 4.33 -15.59
N VAL A 189 16.06 4.08 -14.43
CA VAL A 189 16.37 4.83 -13.20
C VAL A 189 17.81 4.53 -12.79
N LYS A 190 18.61 5.58 -12.59
CA LYS A 190 19.98 5.46 -12.10
C LYS A 190 20.01 5.59 -10.59
N PRO A 191 20.91 4.87 -9.90
CA PRO A 191 21.08 5.04 -8.46
C PRO A 191 21.37 6.50 -8.10
N SER A 192 20.71 6.98 -7.04
CA SER A 192 20.94 8.31 -6.46
C SER A 192 22.28 8.38 -5.74
N ALA A 193 22.62 9.56 -5.19
CA ALA A 193 23.79 9.72 -4.31
C ALA A 193 23.74 8.80 -3.06
N ARG A 194 22.55 8.27 -2.71
CA ARG A 194 22.36 7.30 -1.63
C ARG A 194 22.54 5.84 -2.11
N GLY A 195 22.80 5.62 -3.40
CA GLY A 195 22.89 4.29 -3.99
C GLY A 195 21.52 3.63 -4.26
N GLU A 196 20.41 4.36 -4.14
CA GLU A 196 19.05 3.83 -4.27
C GLU A 196 18.43 4.16 -5.62
N LEU A 197 17.65 3.22 -6.18
CA LEU A 197 16.76 3.42 -7.32
C LEU A 197 15.49 4.13 -6.83
N GLU A 198 15.53 5.48 -6.86
CA GLU A 198 14.49 6.31 -6.26
C GLU A 198 13.18 6.24 -7.05
N ILE A 199 12.09 6.05 -6.33
CA ILE A 199 10.75 6.13 -6.91
C ILE A 199 10.42 7.54 -7.40
N THR A 200 10.98 8.55 -6.74
CA THR A 200 10.80 9.96 -7.12
C THR A 200 11.41 10.24 -8.48
N THR A 201 12.56 9.60 -8.82
CA THR A 201 13.14 9.67 -10.17
C THR A 201 12.22 9.05 -11.21
N LEU A 202 11.60 7.90 -10.91
CA LEU A 202 10.61 7.27 -11.79
C LEU A 202 9.37 8.18 -11.98
N ASN A 203 8.89 8.81 -10.91
CA ASN A 203 7.79 9.79 -10.98
C ASN A 203 8.15 11.00 -11.85
N ASP A 204 9.38 11.53 -11.72
CA ASP A 204 9.88 12.66 -12.50
C ASP A 204 9.94 12.33 -14.00
N MET A 205 10.27 11.08 -14.37
CA MET A 205 10.22 10.63 -15.76
C MET A 205 8.80 10.72 -16.34
N TYR A 206 7.79 10.28 -15.57
CA TYR A 206 6.39 10.43 -15.99
C TYR A 206 5.93 11.89 -16.00
N LEU A 207 6.42 12.71 -15.06
CA LEU A 207 6.09 14.13 -15.01
C LEU A 207 6.61 14.87 -16.25
N LYS A 208 7.85 14.62 -16.65
CA LYS A 208 8.48 15.21 -17.87
C LYS A 208 7.77 14.83 -19.16
N GLU A 209 7.09 13.70 -19.17
CA GLU A 209 6.27 13.23 -20.29
C GLU A 209 4.81 13.73 -20.18
N GLU A 210 4.48 14.57 -19.18
CA GLU A 210 3.13 15.05 -18.87
C GLU A 210 2.12 13.92 -18.57
N LEU A 211 2.63 12.77 -18.08
CA LEU A 211 1.86 11.57 -17.78
C LEU A 211 1.67 11.30 -16.27
N LEU A 212 2.09 12.21 -15.39
CA LEU A 212 1.93 12.06 -13.94
C LEU A 212 0.72 12.85 -13.43
N ASN A 213 -0.23 12.16 -12.78
CA ASN A 213 -1.36 12.76 -12.08
C ASN A 213 -1.12 12.77 -10.57
N GLY A 214 -1.55 13.84 -9.90
CA GLY A 214 -1.64 13.94 -8.45
C GLY A 214 -3.08 13.72 -7.95
N VAL A 215 -3.24 12.99 -6.86
CA VAL A 215 -4.51 12.88 -6.13
C VAL A 215 -4.27 13.31 -4.69
N ILE A 216 -4.77 14.47 -4.31
CA ILE A 216 -4.60 14.98 -2.95
C ILE A 216 -5.56 14.29 -1.99
N LEU A 217 -5.01 13.73 -0.92
CA LEU A 217 -5.74 13.22 0.22
C LEU A 217 -5.96 14.37 1.20
N GLY A 218 -7.11 15.01 1.07
CA GLY A 218 -7.47 16.19 1.88
C GLY A 218 -8.07 15.83 3.24
N ARG A 219 -8.86 16.75 3.78
CA ARG A 219 -9.55 16.57 5.07
C ARG A 219 -10.42 15.31 5.07
N GLY A 220 -10.40 14.58 6.17
CA GLY A 220 -11.14 13.31 6.34
C GLY A 220 -10.37 12.08 5.88
N PHE A 221 -9.15 12.24 5.36
CA PHE A 221 -8.22 11.15 5.12
C PHE A 221 -7.14 11.09 6.21
N ALA A 222 -6.73 9.90 6.54
CA ALA A 222 -5.53 9.61 7.31
C ALA A 222 -4.59 8.74 6.47
N TRP A 223 -3.35 9.17 6.38
CA TRP A 223 -2.22 8.39 5.91
C TRP A 223 -1.23 8.25 7.06
N LEU A 224 -0.87 7.02 7.38
CA LEU A 224 0.00 6.69 8.49
C LEU A 224 1.19 5.91 7.95
N ASP A 225 2.39 6.49 8.12
CA ASP A 225 3.68 5.83 7.88
C ASP A 225 4.18 5.26 9.21
N THR A 226 4.19 3.94 9.34
CA THR A 226 4.55 3.25 10.60
C THR A 226 6.07 3.00 10.70
N GLY A 227 6.89 3.96 10.26
CA GLY A 227 8.33 3.82 10.16
C GLY A 227 9.12 3.98 11.46
N THR A 228 8.51 4.45 12.55
CA THR A 228 9.14 4.68 13.87
C THR A 228 8.30 4.08 14.99
N MET A 229 8.87 3.96 16.21
CA MET A 229 8.13 3.48 17.39
C MET A 229 6.88 4.33 17.66
N ASP A 230 7.04 5.66 17.66
CA ASP A 230 5.95 6.58 17.93
C ASP A 230 4.86 6.48 16.86
N SER A 231 5.22 6.49 15.59
CA SER A 231 4.24 6.36 14.49
C SER A 231 3.52 5.00 14.49
N LEU A 232 4.15 3.92 14.94
CA LEU A 232 3.50 2.62 15.12
C LEU A 232 2.45 2.66 16.24
N VAL A 233 2.74 3.32 17.36
CA VAL A 233 1.80 3.51 18.48
C VAL A 233 0.66 4.42 18.06
N GLU A 234 0.94 5.53 17.36
CA GLU A 234 -0.07 6.44 16.83
C GLU A 234 -1.02 5.74 15.86
N ALA A 235 -0.49 4.94 14.92
CA ALA A 235 -1.29 4.16 13.98
C ALA A 235 -2.18 3.15 14.73
N THR A 236 -1.64 2.44 15.71
CA THR A 236 -2.39 1.49 16.55
C THR A 236 -3.54 2.19 17.30
N THR A 237 -3.26 3.34 17.89
CA THR A 237 -4.24 4.14 18.62
C THR A 237 -5.32 4.70 17.69
N PHE A 238 -4.93 5.21 16.54
CA PHE A 238 -5.86 5.70 15.52
C PHE A 238 -6.83 4.61 15.06
N VAL A 239 -6.30 3.45 14.65
CA VAL A 239 -7.13 2.31 14.19
C VAL A 239 -8.07 1.87 15.30
N GLN A 240 -7.57 1.69 16.54
CA GLN A 240 -8.39 1.32 17.68
C GLN A 240 -9.53 2.30 17.91
N MET A 241 -9.25 3.60 17.90
CA MET A 241 -10.24 4.64 18.15
C MET A 241 -11.35 4.63 17.09
N ILE A 242 -10.97 4.58 15.81
CA ILE A 242 -11.93 4.58 14.70
C ILE A 242 -12.79 3.32 14.74
N GLU A 243 -12.18 2.13 14.85
CA GLU A 243 -12.93 0.87 14.88
C GLU A 243 -13.90 0.80 16.07
N LYS A 244 -13.50 1.27 17.27
CA LYS A 244 -14.38 1.33 18.43
C LYS A 244 -15.54 2.31 18.26
N ARG A 245 -15.32 3.43 17.58
CA ARG A 245 -16.35 4.47 17.41
C ARG A 245 -17.35 4.12 16.31
N GLN A 246 -16.86 3.56 15.20
CA GLN A 246 -17.69 3.24 14.04
C GLN A 246 -18.28 1.82 14.10
N GLY A 247 -17.73 0.94 14.92
CA GLY A 247 -18.17 -0.46 15.02
C GLY A 247 -17.78 -1.33 13.83
N VAL A 248 -16.88 -0.84 12.96
CA VAL A 248 -16.42 -1.53 11.75
C VAL A 248 -14.92 -1.81 11.81
N LYS A 249 -14.41 -2.67 10.93
CA LYS A 249 -12.98 -2.93 10.80
C LYS A 249 -12.36 -2.05 9.72
N ILE A 250 -11.23 -1.44 10.02
CA ILE A 250 -10.36 -0.86 8.99
C ILE A 250 -9.56 -2.00 8.37
N SER A 251 -9.65 -2.14 7.04
CA SER A 251 -8.82 -3.12 6.31
C SER A 251 -9.03 -4.56 6.75
N ALA A 252 -10.22 -5.10 6.46
CA ALA A 252 -10.54 -6.53 6.58
C ALA A 252 -10.56 -7.16 5.18
N PRO A 253 -9.46 -7.83 4.73
CA PRO A 253 -9.37 -8.37 3.37
C PRO A 253 -10.53 -9.29 2.99
N GLU A 254 -10.99 -10.14 3.91
CA GLU A 254 -12.10 -11.08 3.67
C GLU A 254 -13.43 -10.35 3.46
N GLU A 255 -13.68 -9.29 4.22
CA GLU A 255 -14.85 -8.44 4.02
C GLU A 255 -14.82 -7.76 2.65
N ILE A 256 -13.67 -7.18 2.28
CA ILE A 256 -13.49 -6.52 0.98
C ILE A 256 -13.68 -7.52 -0.16
N ALA A 257 -13.11 -8.72 -0.05
CA ALA A 257 -13.29 -9.80 -1.02
C ALA A 257 -14.76 -10.19 -1.17
N TYR A 258 -15.49 -10.30 -0.07
CA TYR A 258 -16.92 -10.61 -0.09
C TYR A 258 -17.76 -9.48 -0.72
N ARG A 259 -17.49 -8.22 -0.37
CA ARG A 259 -18.18 -7.05 -0.92
C ARG A 259 -17.94 -6.87 -2.42
N ASN A 260 -16.71 -7.17 -2.87
CA ASN A 260 -16.36 -7.17 -4.28
C ASN A 260 -16.95 -8.38 -5.05
N GLY A 261 -17.66 -9.29 -4.37
CA GLY A 261 -18.20 -10.50 -4.99
C GLY A 261 -17.14 -11.53 -5.40
N TRP A 262 -15.93 -11.44 -4.84
CA TRP A 262 -14.82 -12.36 -5.16
C TRP A 262 -14.94 -13.69 -4.41
N ILE A 263 -15.56 -13.66 -3.23
CA ILE A 263 -15.87 -14.84 -2.42
C ILE A 263 -17.35 -14.89 -2.07
N THR A 264 -17.83 -16.10 -1.82
CA THR A 264 -19.21 -16.33 -1.38
C THR A 264 -19.37 -16.10 0.13
N LYS A 265 -20.64 -15.95 0.59
CA LYS A 265 -20.97 -15.94 2.02
C LYS A 265 -20.41 -17.16 2.76
N LYS A 266 -20.48 -18.35 2.14
CA LYS A 266 -19.92 -19.58 2.71
C LYS A 266 -18.43 -19.44 2.96
N LYS A 267 -17.67 -18.94 1.98
CA LYS A 267 -16.22 -18.74 2.09
C LYS A 267 -15.86 -17.71 3.17
N LEU A 268 -16.63 -16.63 3.28
CA LEU A 268 -16.47 -15.64 4.35
C LEU A 268 -16.68 -16.26 5.73
N LEU A 269 -17.69 -17.13 5.90
CA LEU A 269 -17.96 -17.84 7.15
C LEU A 269 -16.85 -18.85 7.49
N GLU A 270 -16.30 -19.56 6.52
CA GLU A 270 -15.12 -20.43 6.69
C GLU A 270 -13.92 -19.63 7.24
N SER A 271 -13.69 -18.41 6.71
CA SER A 271 -12.65 -17.50 7.25
C SER A 271 -12.98 -17.06 8.68
N ALA A 272 -14.24 -16.73 8.97
CA ALA A 272 -14.67 -16.37 10.32
C ALA A 272 -14.47 -17.52 11.34
N GLU A 273 -14.68 -18.77 10.92
CA GLU A 273 -14.42 -19.95 11.74
C GLU A 273 -12.93 -20.13 12.05
N ARG A 274 -12.05 -19.90 11.04
CA ARG A 274 -10.59 -19.93 11.21
C ARG A 274 -10.12 -18.94 12.29
N TYR A 275 -10.75 -17.77 12.38
CA TYR A 275 -10.44 -16.77 13.41
C TYR A 275 -11.13 -17.03 14.76
N GLY A 276 -11.98 -18.04 14.84
CA GLY A 276 -12.59 -18.53 16.09
C GLY A 276 -13.45 -17.48 16.79
N LYS A 277 -13.22 -17.32 18.11
CA LYS A 277 -13.96 -16.38 18.96
C LYS A 277 -13.37 -14.96 18.99
N SER A 278 -12.36 -14.68 18.16
CA SER A 278 -11.75 -13.35 18.12
C SER A 278 -12.76 -12.26 17.69
N PRO A 279 -12.58 -11.01 18.10
CA PRO A 279 -13.40 -9.90 17.62
C PRO A 279 -13.38 -9.75 16.10
N TYR A 280 -12.26 -10.11 15.45
CA TYR A 280 -12.13 -10.12 13.99
C TYR A 280 -13.03 -11.19 13.34
N GLY A 281 -13.01 -12.43 13.85
CA GLY A 281 -13.91 -13.49 13.39
C GLY A 281 -15.39 -13.16 13.61
N GLN A 282 -15.72 -12.51 14.74
CA GLN A 282 -17.10 -12.06 15.00
C GLN A 282 -17.53 -10.96 14.04
N HIS A 283 -16.62 -10.04 13.65
CA HIS A 283 -16.88 -9.03 12.63
C HIS A 283 -17.25 -9.67 11.29
N LEU A 284 -16.48 -10.67 10.83
CA LEU A 284 -16.78 -11.36 9.55
C LEU A 284 -18.15 -12.07 9.58
N ARG A 285 -18.57 -12.65 10.73
CA ARG A 285 -19.91 -13.20 10.89
C ARG A 285 -20.99 -12.11 10.76
N ASN A 286 -20.77 -10.97 11.40
CA ASN A 286 -21.70 -9.84 11.32
C ASN A 286 -21.81 -9.28 9.88
N VAL A 287 -20.71 -9.25 9.13
CA VAL A 287 -20.71 -8.91 7.70
C VAL A 287 -21.53 -9.93 6.89
N ALA A 288 -21.30 -11.23 7.11
CA ALA A 288 -22.04 -12.31 6.46
C ALA A 288 -23.55 -12.27 6.76
N ASP A 289 -23.93 -11.81 7.94
CA ASP A 289 -25.32 -11.63 8.39
C ASP A 289 -25.96 -10.32 7.91
N GLY A 290 -25.22 -9.48 7.17
CA GLY A 290 -25.73 -8.22 6.64
C GLY A 290 -26.00 -7.15 7.70
N LYS A 291 -25.30 -7.20 8.86
CA LYS A 291 -25.51 -6.24 9.96
C LYS A 291 -24.93 -4.85 9.69
N PHE A 292 -24.08 -4.71 8.71
CA PHE A 292 -23.47 -3.43 8.33
C PHE A 292 -24.07 -2.90 7.04
N VAL A 293 -24.49 -1.63 7.07
CA VAL A 293 -24.88 -0.83 5.89
C VAL A 293 -23.82 0.23 5.71
N TYR A 294 -23.20 0.30 4.52
CA TYR A 294 -22.18 1.31 4.18
C TYR A 294 -22.58 2.13 2.97
#